data_8e931a1af9bb691cf93c2fd70575486e
#
_entry.id   8e931a1af9bb691cf93c2fd70575486e
#
_cell.length_a   1.000
_cell.length_b   1.000
_cell.length_c   1.000
_cell.angle_alpha   90.00
_cell.angle_beta   90.00
_cell.angle_gamma   90.00
#
_symmetry.space_group_name_H-M   'P 1'
#
loop_
_entity.id
_entity.type
_entity.pdbx_description
1 polymer ?
#
loop_
_entity_poly.entity_id
_entity_poly.type
_entity_poly.pdbx_seq_one_letter_code
_entity_poly.pdbx_strand_id
1 'polypeptide(L)'
;MKKMENILGFCLLAASVAFGYFFLEKEVLFFRWLIGIGIGYLLTRAFFGFAGSVNRAFRGGSTKLMRILMLMFVITAILNAGFLAFGDVSSFKLSVNPINTGLVIGGLLFGFGMSLCSCCASGSLTDLVTALPRGGITLFFLCFGVFVGFPFQAHSSWVKDSLIRSGTGKGVYLPDLFAKNGQGGYLGAILLTVLFAAIVVVLSYMYERRRKNNNTFSGIGSEAAQDKPEEFDTKQYKFFSAENYAHIFSKPWTLATGAFAFAVLFALLMGFAKTGWGVTTAFGLWFGKFLQLFGVSAEAMANFTGRPVKFFETSLFANATSLQDMGIILGTIICLLLAGTFTSTCKSELKITWQDALVYAIGGFTMGIGTRFANGCNAGALFTPIAHFSLSGWLYLIFVT
;
A
#
# COMPACT_ATOMS: atom_id res chain seq x y z
N MET A 1 24.71 -7.31 20.32
CA MET A 1 24.04 -6.53 19.27
C MET A 1 22.53 -6.78 19.26
N LYS A 2 22.02 -8.01 19.06
CA LYS A 2 20.55 -8.27 19.00
C LYS A 2 19.76 -7.72 20.19
N LYS A 3 20.18 -7.97 21.45
CA LYS A 3 19.47 -7.43 22.64
C LYS A 3 19.42 -5.90 22.67
N MET A 4 20.47 -5.23 22.20
CA MET A 4 20.51 -3.76 22.12
C MET A 4 19.55 -3.23 21.05
N GLU A 5 19.49 -3.87 19.87
CA GLU A 5 18.51 -3.51 18.84
C GLU A 5 17.08 -3.68 19.35
N ASN A 6 16.78 -4.78 20.07
CA ASN A 6 15.44 -5.01 20.62
C ASN A 6 15.03 -3.91 21.62
N ILE A 7 15.94 -3.50 22.52
CA ILE A 7 15.69 -2.40 23.46
C ILE A 7 15.45 -1.09 22.70
N LEU A 8 16.31 -0.78 21.72
CA LEU A 8 16.14 0.40 20.88
C LEU A 8 14.80 0.38 20.15
N GLY A 9 14.34 -0.80 19.70
CA GLY A 9 13.04 -0.96 19.05
C GLY A 9 11.87 -0.57 19.96
N PHE A 10 11.88 -1.00 21.20
CA PHE A 10 10.86 -0.59 22.19
C PHE A 10 10.97 0.89 22.55
N CYS A 11 12.18 1.40 22.76
CA CYS A 11 12.40 2.83 23.03
C CYS A 11 11.88 3.70 21.86
N LEU A 12 12.15 3.30 20.61
CA LEU A 12 11.69 4.01 19.42
C LEU A 12 10.18 3.95 19.29
N LEU A 13 9.56 2.80 19.58
CA LEU A 13 8.10 2.66 19.57
C LEU A 13 7.47 3.59 20.64
N ALA A 14 7.98 3.58 21.87
CA ALA A 14 7.51 4.46 22.92
C ALA A 14 7.69 5.94 22.58
N ALA A 15 8.86 6.31 22.06
CA ALA A 15 9.14 7.67 21.59
C ALA A 15 8.21 8.10 20.46
N SER A 16 7.87 7.18 19.53
CA SER A 16 6.95 7.44 18.43
C SER A 16 5.53 7.72 18.91
N VAL A 17 5.06 6.97 19.91
CA VAL A 17 3.74 7.20 20.52
C VAL A 17 3.75 8.52 21.27
N ALA A 18 4.79 8.80 22.06
CA ALA A 18 4.93 10.07 22.76
C ALA A 18 4.99 11.27 21.80
N PHE A 19 5.78 11.16 20.72
CA PHE A 19 5.82 12.18 19.67
C PHE A 19 4.41 12.45 19.11
N GLY A 20 3.69 11.39 18.74
CA GLY A 20 2.34 11.54 18.19
C GLY A 20 1.37 12.21 19.17
N TYR A 21 1.45 11.85 20.45
CA TYR A 21 0.58 12.39 21.48
C TYR A 21 0.87 13.86 21.82
N PHE A 22 2.15 14.25 21.93
CA PHE A 22 2.53 15.59 22.37
C PHE A 22 2.69 16.62 21.25
N PHE A 23 3.02 16.18 20.02
CA PHE A 23 3.37 17.12 18.93
C PHE A 23 2.35 17.17 17.79
N LEU A 24 1.43 16.19 17.68
CA LEU A 24 0.42 16.20 16.64
C LEU A 24 -0.86 16.86 17.16
N GLU A 25 -1.19 18.04 16.62
CA GLU A 25 -2.29 18.87 17.08
C GLU A 25 -3.69 18.26 16.91
N LYS A 26 -3.84 17.31 15.97
CA LYS A 26 -5.13 16.70 15.62
C LYS A 26 -5.11 15.20 15.89
N GLU A 27 -6.13 14.71 16.59
CA GLU A 27 -6.32 13.28 16.87
C GLU A 27 -6.25 12.41 15.60
N VAL A 28 -6.82 12.89 14.48
CA VAL A 28 -6.77 12.18 13.19
C VAL A 28 -5.34 12.03 12.67
N LEU A 29 -4.45 13.00 12.91
CA LEU A 29 -3.04 12.91 12.52
C LEU A 29 -2.31 11.89 13.40
N PHE A 30 -2.54 11.93 14.72
CA PHE A 30 -1.99 10.95 15.64
C PHE A 30 -2.41 9.53 15.26
N PHE A 31 -3.71 9.34 15.01
CA PHE A 31 -4.23 8.05 14.60
C PHE A 31 -3.59 7.56 13.28
N ARG A 32 -3.47 8.42 12.27
CA ARG A 32 -2.81 8.07 11.00
C ARG A 32 -1.32 7.75 11.16
N TRP A 33 -0.65 8.43 12.07
CA TRP A 33 0.72 8.12 12.44
C TRP A 33 0.85 6.69 12.96
N LEU A 34 0.00 6.30 13.92
CA LEU A 34 -0.02 4.94 14.49
C LEU A 34 -0.38 3.89 13.44
N ILE A 35 -1.39 4.18 12.59
CA ILE A 35 -1.74 3.29 11.47
C ILE A 35 -0.57 3.13 10.50
N GLY A 36 0.14 4.21 10.18
CA GLY A 36 1.35 4.15 9.35
C GLY A 36 2.41 3.22 9.94
N ILE A 37 2.73 3.37 11.23
CA ILE A 37 3.65 2.48 11.96
C ILE A 37 3.17 1.02 11.90
N GLY A 38 1.88 0.78 12.14
CA GLY A 38 1.30 -0.56 12.05
C GLY A 38 1.42 -1.16 10.65
N ILE A 39 1.11 -0.40 9.60
CA ILE A 39 1.25 -0.84 8.20
C ILE A 39 2.72 -1.19 7.88
N GLY A 40 3.67 -0.32 8.23
CA GLY A 40 5.10 -0.57 8.00
C GLY A 40 5.59 -1.83 8.71
N TYR A 41 5.15 -2.01 9.96
CA TYR A 41 5.43 -3.23 10.73
C TYR A 41 4.90 -4.49 10.02
N LEU A 42 3.63 -4.47 9.60
CA LEU A 42 2.98 -5.62 8.95
C LEU A 42 3.59 -5.95 7.60
N LEU A 43 3.83 -4.95 6.74
CA LEU A 43 4.44 -5.15 5.42
C LEU A 43 5.81 -5.84 5.56
N THR A 44 6.58 -5.44 6.57
CA THR A 44 7.91 -6.00 6.83
C THR A 44 7.84 -7.39 7.48
N ARG A 45 6.98 -7.57 8.49
CA ARG A 45 6.92 -8.81 9.28
C ARG A 45 6.31 -9.98 8.51
N ALA A 46 5.29 -9.73 7.68
CA ALA A 46 4.63 -10.77 6.91
C ALA A 46 5.20 -10.93 5.49
N PHE A 47 6.24 -10.18 5.09
CA PHE A 47 6.72 -10.11 3.71
C PHE A 47 5.57 -9.90 2.72
N PHE A 48 4.66 -9.02 3.10
CA PHE A 48 3.41 -8.78 2.42
C PHE A 48 3.53 -7.54 1.53
N GLY A 49 3.32 -7.69 0.24
CA GLY A 49 3.43 -6.55 -0.69
C GLY A 49 2.71 -6.82 -2.00
N PHE A 50 2.03 -5.80 -2.52
CA PHE A 50 1.26 -5.91 -3.76
C PHE A 50 2.15 -6.24 -4.97
N ALA A 51 3.30 -5.60 -5.10
CA ALA A 51 4.29 -5.92 -6.14
C ALA A 51 4.78 -7.37 -6.02
N GLY A 52 4.96 -7.83 -4.78
CA GLY A 52 5.40 -9.20 -4.50
C GLY A 52 4.46 -10.25 -5.08
N SER A 53 3.15 -10.00 -5.15
CA SER A 53 2.19 -10.98 -5.70
C SER A 53 2.41 -11.26 -7.18
N VAL A 54 2.67 -10.21 -7.95
CA VAL A 54 2.96 -10.30 -9.39
C VAL A 54 4.37 -10.86 -9.61
N ASN A 55 5.39 -10.31 -8.95
CA ASN A 55 6.77 -10.73 -9.10
C ASN A 55 6.99 -12.21 -8.74
N ARG A 56 6.37 -12.71 -7.65
CA ARG A 56 6.45 -14.13 -7.25
C ARG A 56 5.80 -15.06 -8.27
N ALA A 57 4.67 -14.64 -8.86
CA ALA A 57 4.01 -15.41 -9.91
C ALA A 57 4.90 -15.53 -11.15
N PHE A 58 5.48 -14.43 -11.64
CA PHE A 58 6.31 -14.45 -12.84
C PHE A 58 7.68 -15.12 -12.62
N ARG A 59 8.38 -14.83 -11.53
CA ARG A 59 9.71 -15.39 -11.24
C ARG A 59 9.66 -16.83 -10.75
N GLY A 60 8.85 -17.11 -9.73
CA GLY A 60 8.83 -18.43 -9.07
C GLY A 60 7.62 -19.31 -9.43
N GLY A 61 6.63 -18.77 -10.14
CA GLY A 61 5.39 -19.47 -10.45
C GLY A 61 4.38 -19.50 -9.29
N SER A 62 4.76 -19.01 -8.08
CA SER A 62 3.87 -19.02 -6.92
C SER A 62 2.84 -17.90 -6.98
N THR A 63 1.57 -18.26 -6.89
CA THR A 63 0.44 -17.31 -6.83
C THR A 63 -0.21 -17.25 -5.45
N LYS A 64 0.45 -17.81 -4.43
CA LYS A 64 -0.07 -17.87 -3.06
C LYS A 64 -0.40 -16.48 -2.52
N LEU A 65 0.55 -15.52 -2.66
CA LEU A 65 0.34 -14.16 -2.18
C LEU A 65 -0.83 -13.47 -2.91
N MET A 66 -1.02 -13.70 -4.22
CA MET A 66 -2.17 -13.17 -4.96
C MET A 66 -3.49 -13.66 -4.36
N ARG A 67 -3.60 -14.96 -4.07
CA ARG A 67 -4.82 -15.54 -3.45
C ARG A 67 -5.09 -14.95 -2.06
N ILE A 68 -4.04 -14.75 -1.28
CA ILE A 68 -4.15 -14.11 0.05
C ILE A 68 -4.57 -12.64 -0.06
N LEU A 69 -4.09 -11.91 -1.08
CA LEU A 69 -4.57 -10.55 -1.35
C LEU A 69 -6.07 -10.53 -1.67
N MET A 70 -6.56 -11.47 -2.46
CA MET A 70 -8.00 -11.57 -2.74
C MET A 70 -8.81 -11.82 -1.47
N LEU A 71 -8.34 -12.69 -0.58
CA LEU A 71 -8.95 -12.91 0.73
C LEU A 71 -8.95 -11.61 1.57
N MET A 72 -7.84 -10.89 1.60
CA MET A 72 -7.75 -9.59 2.29
C MET A 72 -8.75 -8.58 1.73
N PHE A 73 -8.88 -8.49 0.40
CA PHE A 73 -9.84 -7.57 -0.23
C PHE A 73 -11.28 -7.86 0.19
N VAL A 74 -11.66 -9.14 0.19
CA VAL A 74 -13.00 -9.58 0.62
C VAL A 74 -13.24 -9.25 2.10
N ILE A 75 -12.31 -9.61 2.98
CA ILE A 75 -12.44 -9.33 4.43
C ILE A 75 -12.56 -7.82 4.66
N THR A 76 -11.71 -7.02 4.02
CA THR A 76 -11.75 -5.56 4.17
C THR A 76 -13.07 -4.97 3.64
N ALA A 77 -13.57 -5.46 2.52
CA ALA A 77 -14.85 -5.02 1.97
C ALA A 77 -16.01 -5.34 2.92
N ILE A 78 -16.02 -6.55 3.52
CA ILE A 78 -17.04 -6.93 4.51
C ILE A 78 -17.00 -6.02 5.74
N LEU A 79 -15.80 -5.75 6.29
CA LEU A 79 -15.63 -4.86 7.44
C LEU A 79 -16.09 -3.42 7.12
N ASN A 80 -15.74 -2.92 5.92
CA ASN A 80 -16.16 -1.59 5.48
C ASN A 80 -17.66 -1.50 5.20
N ALA A 81 -18.30 -2.58 4.71
CA ALA A 81 -19.74 -2.62 4.52
C ALA A 81 -20.47 -2.34 5.83
N GLY A 82 -19.96 -2.83 6.96
CA GLY A 82 -20.52 -2.53 8.29
C GLY A 82 -20.54 -1.03 8.58
N PHE A 83 -19.43 -0.32 8.34
CA PHE A 83 -19.38 1.13 8.56
C PHE A 83 -20.29 1.91 7.59
N LEU A 84 -20.35 1.48 6.33
CA LEU A 84 -21.10 2.19 5.29
C LEU A 84 -22.60 1.88 5.33
N ALA A 85 -23.02 0.67 5.74
CA ALA A 85 -24.41 0.28 5.84
C ALA A 85 -25.12 0.91 7.05
N PHE A 86 -24.41 1.11 8.15
CA PHE A 86 -24.95 1.64 9.40
C PHE A 86 -24.55 3.09 9.70
N GLY A 87 -23.60 3.66 8.92
CA GLY A 87 -23.13 5.02 9.06
C GLY A 87 -23.68 5.96 7.99
N ASP A 88 -23.43 7.26 8.17
CA ASP A 88 -23.67 8.26 7.12
C ASP A 88 -22.57 8.18 6.06
N VAL A 89 -22.92 7.66 4.88
CA VAL A 89 -21.98 7.48 3.73
C VAL A 89 -21.36 8.81 3.31
N SER A 90 -22.07 9.93 3.43
CA SER A 90 -21.57 11.26 3.07
C SER A 90 -20.41 11.74 3.94
N SER A 91 -20.29 11.21 5.15
CA SER A 91 -19.19 11.49 6.08
C SER A 91 -17.87 10.83 5.67
N PHE A 92 -17.90 9.82 4.77
CA PHE A 92 -16.73 9.07 4.33
C PHE A 92 -16.19 9.61 3.01
N LYS A 93 -14.87 9.76 2.92
CA LYS A 93 -14.18 10.09 1.67
C LYS A 93 -13.93 8.80 0.88
N LEU A 94 -14.94 8.36 0.13
CA LEU A 94 -14.85 7.15 -0.67
C LEU A 94 -13.96 7.35 -1.91
N SER A 95 -13.15 6.35 -2.23
CA SER A 95 -12.32 6.32 -3.43
C SER A 95 -13.04 5.63 -4.58
N VAL A 96 -14.10 6.26 -5.09
CA VAL A 96 -14.80 5.84 -6.30
C VAL A 96 -14.14 6.55 -7.49
N ASN A 97 -13.07 5.93 -8.01
CA ASN A 97 -12.23 6.55 -9.03
C ASN A 97 -12.88 6.47 -10.43
N PRO A 98 -12.56 7.44 -11.33
CA PRO A 98 -13.01 7.40 -12.71
C PRO A 98 -12.54 6.14 -13.44
N ILE A 99 -13.39 5.65 -14.34
CA ILE A 99 -13.07 4.57 -15.29
C ILE A 99 -12.87 5.21 -16.65
N ASN A 100 -11.61 5.32 -17.08
CA ASN A 100 -11.23 6.05 -18.28
C ASN A 100 -9.91 5.52 -18.87
N THR A 101 -9.46 6.11 -19.96
CA THR A 101 -8.19 5.76 -20.61
C THR A 101 -6.99 5.97 -19.67
N GLY A 102 -7.08 6.97 -18.78
CA GLY A 102 -6.05 7.23 -17.77
C GLY A 102 -5.87 6.06 -16.81
N LEU A 103 -6.95 5.38 -16.40
CA LEU A 103 -6.88 4.17 -15.57
C LEU A 103 -6.09 3.07 -16.27
N VAL A 104 -6.35 2.85 -17.56
CA VAL A 104 -5.68 1.82 -18.38
C VAL A 104 -4.20 2.14 -18.53
N ILE A 105 -3.87 3.31 -19.08
CA ILE A 105 -2.47 3.71 -19.32
C ILE A 105 -1.72 3.82 -17.98
N GLY A 106 -2.36 4.39 -16.97
CA GLY A 106 -1.77 4.51 -15.63
C GLY A 106 -1.47 3.17 -14.97
N GLY A 107 -2.37 2.18 -15.13
CA GLY A 107 -2.15 0.80 -14.67
C GLY A 107 -0.96 0.15 -15.38
N LEU A 108 -0.90 0.24 -16.72
CA LEU A 108 0.21 -0.31 -17.51
C LEU A 108 1.56 0.36 -17.15
N LEU A 109 1.61 1.68 -17.05
CA LEU A 109 2.84 2.40 -16.66
C LEU A 109 3.28 2.04 -15.24
N PHE A 110 2.32 1.92 -14.32
CA PHE A 110 2.62 1.55 -12.94
C PHE A 110 3.11 0.09 -12.84
N GLY A 111 2.46 -0.85 -13.54
CA GLY A 111 2.86 -2.25 -13.60
C GLY A 111 4.25 -2.42 -14.22
N PHE A 112 4.53 -1.73 -15.33
CA PHE A 112 5.85 -1.72 -15.94
C PHE A 112 6.93 -1.21 -14.97
N GLY A 113 6.73 -0.03 -14.38
CA GLY A 113 7.68 0.52 -13.42
C GLY A 113 7.86 -0.36 -12.18
N MET A 114 6.77 -0.95 -11.67
CA MET A 114 6.78 -1.89 -10.55
C MET A 114 7.62 -3.15 -10.85
N SER A 115 7.58 -3.64 -12.09
CA SER A 115 8.38 -4.81 -12.50
C SER A 115 9.87 -4.48 -12.54
N LEU A 116 10.25 -3.28 -13.00
CA LEU A 116 11.65 -2.82 -13.03
C LEU A 116 12.22 -2.65 -11.60
N CYS A 117 11.46 -2.01 -10.71
CA CYS A 117 11.92 -1.74 -9.34
C CYS A 117 11.74 -2.92 -8.38
N SER A 118 10.98 -3.95 -8.77
CA SER A 118 10.56 -5.07 -7.91
C SER A 118 9.80 -4.64 -6.64
N CYS A 119 9.32 -3.41 -6.59
CA CYS A 119 8.52 -2.86 -5.49
C CYS A 119 7.40 -1.96 -6.02
N CYS A 120 6.39 -1.70 -5.20
CA CYS A 120 5.36 -0.70 -5.48
C CYS A 120 5.61 0.58 -4.66
N ALA A 121 4.71 1.55 -4.77
CA ALA A 121 4.86 2.82 -4.05
C ALA A 121 4.94 2.68 -2.52
N SER A 122 4.14 1.81 -1.90
CA SER A 122 4.28 1.52 -0.46
C SER A 122 5.50 0.63 -0.17
N GLY A 123 5.87 -0.24 -1.11
CA GLY A 123 7.08 -1.04 -1.02
C GLY A 123 8.35 -0.19 -1.06
N SER A 124 8.38 0.91 -1.82
CA SER A 124 9.54 1.80 -1.83
C SER A 124 9.81 2.47 -0.48
N LEU A 125 8.75 2.69 0.34
CA LEU A 125 8.91 3.20 1.71
C LEU A 125 9.57 2.17 2.64
N THR A 126 9.20 0.90 2.51
CA THR A 126 9.86 -0.18 3.28
C THR A 126 11.26 -0.46 2.75
N ASP A 127 11.48 -0.41 1.43
CA ASP A 127 12.77 -0.62 0.78
C ASP A 127 13.77 0.50 1.11
N LEU A 128 13.30 1.70 1.43
CA LEU A 128 14.19 2.77 1.95
C LEU A 128 14.96 2.33 3.20
N VAL A 129 14.43 1.36 3.95
CA VAL A 129 15.06 0.80 5.15
C VAL A 129 15.74 -0.53 4.87
N THR A 130 15.11 -1.41 4.06
CA THR A 130 15.57 -2.78 3.85
C THR A 130 16.56 -2.91 2.70
N ALA A 131 16.50 -2.02 1.71
CA ALA A 131 17.33 -2.01 0.51
C ALA A 131 17.60 -0.56 0.07
N LEU A 132 18.31 0.22 0.91
CA LEU A 132 18.45 1.67 0.83
C LEU A 132 18.77 2.22 -0.57
N PRO A 133 19.78 1.73 -1.33
CA PRO A 133 20.06 2.29 -2.65
C PRO A 133 18.90 2.13 -3.63
N ARG A 134 18.31 0.93 -3.70
CA ARG A 134 17.15 0.66 -4.54
C ARG A 134 15.94 1.50 -4.11
N GLY A 135 15.59 1.43 -2.82
CA GLY A 135 14.45 2.17 -2.25
C GLY A 135 14.59 3.68 -2.41
N GLY A 136 15.77 4.23 -2.14
CA GLY A 136 16.06 5.66 -2.24
C GLY A 136 15.94 6.20 -3.67
N ILE A 137 16.56 5.53 -4.65
CA ILE A 137 16.49 5.92 -6.06
C ILE A 137 15.04 5.78 -6.57
N THR A 138 14.41 4.63 -6.32
CA THR A 138 13.03 4.41 -6.74
C THR A 138 12.09 5.46 -6.15
N LEU A 139 12.18 5.74 -4.85
CA LEU A 139 11.31 6.70 -4.18
C LEU A 139 11.53 8.12 -4.69
N PHE A 140 12.78 8.54 -4.88
CA PHE A 140 13.09 9.88 -5.41
C PHE A 140 12.47 10.08 -6.79
N PHE A 141 12.70 9.16 -7.72
CA PHE A 141 12.15 9.27 -9.08
C PHE A 141 10.63 9.04 -9.12
N LEU A 142 10.08 8.26 -8.19
CA LEU A 142 8.64 8.14 -8.02
C LEU A 142 8.02 9.46 -7.55
N CYS A 143 8.63 10.15 -6.58
CA CYS A 143 8.20 11.49 -6.15
C CYS A 143 8.27 12.50 -7.32
N PHE A 144 9.33 12.46 -8.12
CA PHE A 144 9.47 13.28 -9.33
C PHE A 144 8.37 12.96 -10.34
N GLY A 145 8.15 11.69 -10.67
CA GLY A 145 7.09 11.26 -11.61
C GLY A 145 5.68 11.66 -11.14
N VAL A 146 5.40 11.57 -9.84
CA VAL A 146 4.13 12.06 -9.26
C VAL A 146 3.96 13.56 -9.46
N PHE A 147 5.01 14.33 -9.22
CA PHE A 147 4.99 15.78 -9.37
C PHE A 147 4.74 16.19 -10.83
N VAL A 148 5.46 15.59 -11.79
CA VAL A 148 5.28 15.80 -13.23
C VAL A 148 3.93 15.30 -13.72
N GLY A 149 3.35 14.30 -13.08
CA GLY A 149 2.04 13.73 -13.44
C GLY A 149 0.85 14.57 -12.97
N PHE A 150 1.01 15.49 -12.00
CA PHE A 150 -0.09 16.33 -11.51
C PHE A 150 -0.78 17.19 -12.56
N PRO A 151 -0.09 17.87 -13.49
CA PRO A 151 -0.74 18.64 -14.55
C PRO A 151 -1.70 17.80 -15.39
N PHE A 152 -1.31 16.58 -15.74
CA PHE A 152 -2.20 15.67 -16.49
C PHE A 152 -3.44 15.31 -15.70
N GLN A 153 -3.29 15.02 -14.40
CA GLN A 153 -4.42 14.73 -13.53
C GLN A 153 -5.35 15.93 -13.36
N ALA A 154 -4.81 17.17 -13.37
CA ALA A 154 -5.59 18.38 -13.17
C ALA A 154 -6.33 18.84 -14.46
N HIS A 155 -5.71 18.69 -15.64
CA HIS A 155 -6.18 19.36 -16.85
C HIS A 155 -6.66 18.40 -17.95
N SER A 156 -6.22 17.12 -17.96
CA SER A 156 -6.55 16.19 -19.04
C SER A 156 -7.90 15.51 -18.82
N SER A 157 -8.84 15.68 -19.73
CA SER A 157 -10.18 15.08 -19.66
C SER A 157 -10.14 13.55 -19.63
N TRP A 158 -9.23 12.93 -20.41
CA TRP A 158 -9.05 11.48 -20.49
C TRP A 158 -8.53 10.83 -19.18
N VAL A 159 -8.05 11.64 -18.21
CA VAL A 159 -7.66 11.23 -16.85
C VAL A 159 -8.75 11.55 -15.82
N LYS A 160 -9.47 12.65 -16.03
CA LYS A 160 -10.39 13.26 -15.06
C LYS A 160 -11.81 12.73 -15.20
N ASP A 161 -12.26 12.58 -16.45
CA ASP A 161 -13.65 12.24 -16.74
C ASP A 161 -13.81 10.73 -16.83
N SER A 162 -14.93 10.23 -16.31
CA SER A 162 -15.26 8.80 -16.36
C SER A 162 -16.16 8.50 -17.55
N LEU A 163 -15.87 7.42 -18.26
CA LEU A 163 -16.70 6.89 -19.35
C LEU A 163 -18.02 6.32 -18.80
N ILE A 164 -17.99 5.77 -17.60
CA ILE A 164 -19.15 5.14 -16.95
C ILE A 164 -19.21 5.68 -15.50
N ARG A 165 -20.40 6.07 -15.07
CA ARG A 165 -20.66 6.59 -13.72
C ARG A 165 -21.91 5.93 -13.11
N SER A 166 -21.92 5.82 -11.77
CA SER A 166 -23.14 5.54 -10.99
C SER A 166 -23.53 6.78 -10.17
N GLY A 167 -24.62 6.71 -9.40
CA GLY A 167 -25.15 7.84 -8.63
C GLY A 167 -24.16 8.43 -7.60
N THR A 168 -23.29 7.59 -7.05
CA THR A 168 -22.37 7.95 -5.96
C THR A 168 -20.93 8.05 -6.44
N GLY A 169 -20.43 9.23 -6.74
CA GLY A 169 -19.02 9.48 -7.04
C GLY A 169 -18.66 9.68 -8.50
N LYS A 170 -17.35 9.66 -8.80
CA LYS A 170 -16.80 9.97 -10.12
C LYS A 170 -16.72 8.76 -11.06
N GLY A 171 -16.92 7.55 -10.53
CA GLY A 171 -16.88 6.28 -11.27
C GLY A 171 -18.10 5.41 -10.95
N VAL A 172 -17.93 4.10 -10.95
CA VAL A 172 -18.99 3.13 -10.64
C VAL A 172 -18.84 2.65 -9.20
N TYR A 173 -19.85 2.93 -8.39
CA TYR A 173 -20.00 2.45 -7.02
C TYR A 173 -20.89 1.22 -7.03
N LEU A 174 -20.38 0.05 -6.66
CA LEU A 174 -21.08 -1.22 -6.78
C LEU A 174 -22.40 -1.30 -6.01
N PRO A 175 -22.52 -0.73 -4.78
CA PRO A 175 -23.82 -0.72 -4.10
C PRO A 175 -24.94 -0.01 -4.88
N ASP A 176 -24.63 1.01 -5.69
CA ASP A 176 -25.63 1.70 -6.51
C ASP A 176 -26.32 0.78 -7.52
N LEU A 177 -25.64 -0.32 -7.94
CA LEU A 177 -26.20 -1.29 -8.89
C LEU A 177 -27.28 -2.18 -8.25
N PHE A 178 -27.29 -2.30 -6.93
CA PHE A 178 -28.18 -3.17 -6.16
C PHE A 178 -29.09 -2.39 -5.21
N ALA A 179 -28.93 -1.07 -5.14
CA ALA A 179 -29.72 -0.21 -4.25
C ALA A 179 -31.19 -0.16 -4.69
N LYS A 180 -32.10 -0.28 -3.73
CA LYS A 180 -33.52 0.04 -3.94
C LYS A 180 -33.81 1.42 -3.36
N ASN A 181 -34.37 2.31 -4.17
CA ASN A 181 -34.66 3.69 -3.77
C ASN A 181 -33.44 4.47 -3.21
N GLY A 182 -32.23 4.20 -3.72
CA GLY A 182 -31.01 4.86 -3.29
C GLY A 182 -30.44 4.42 -1.93
N GLN A 183 -30.98 3.36 -1.32
CA GLN A 183 -30.53 2.82 -0.05
C GLN A 183 -30.15 1.35 -0.15
N GLY A 184 -29.13 0.94 0.61
CA GLY A 184 -28.65 -0.45 0.69
C GLY A 184 -27.73 -0.84 -0.46
N GLY A 185 -27.89 -2.08 -0.96
CA GLY A 185 -27.07 -2.61 -2.06
C GLY A 185 -25.73 -3.24 -1.64
N TYR A 186 -25.34 -3.12 -0.37
CA TYR A 186 -24.05 -3.63 0.11
C TYR A 186 -23.92 -5.15 0.01
N LEU A 187 -25.01 -5.90 0.25
CA LEU A 187 -24.99 -7.36 0.13
C LEU A 187 -24.66 -7.77 -1.31
N GLY A 188 -25.32 -7.17 -2.31
CA GLY A 188 -25.03 -7.41 -3.72
C GLY A 188 -23.61 -7.02 -4.10
N ALA A 189 -23.13 -5.88 -3.59
CA ALA A 189 -21.75 -5.42 -3.80
C ALA A 189 -20.70 -6.36 -3.18
N ILE A 190 -20.96 -6.92 -1.98
CA ILE A 190 -20.10 -7.94 -1.34
C ILE A 190 -20.09 -9.21 -2.20
N LEU A 191 -21.25 -9.71 -2.62
CA LEU A 191 -21.33 -10.92 -3.45
C LEU A 191 -20.56 -10.73 -4.78
N LEU A 192 -20.68 -9.56 -5.41
CA LEU A 192 -19.94 -9.24 -6.63
C LEU A 192 -18.42 -9.14 -6.37
N THR A 193 -18.02 -8.56 -5.24
CA THR A 193 -16.62 -8.51 -4.80
C THR A 193 -16.06 -9.92 -4.58
N VAL A 194 -16.82 -10.80 -3.93
CA VAL A 194 -16.45 -12.21 -3.74
C VAL A 194 -16.33 -12.93 -5.09
N LEU A 195 -17.26 -12.69 -6.01
CA LEU A 195 -17.23 -13.27 -7.35
C LEU A 195 -15.96 -12.86 -8.10
N PHE A 196 -15.62 -11.58 -8.13
CA PHE A 196 -14.40 -11.09 -8.78
C PHE A 196 -13.14 -11.68 -8.13
N ALA A 197 -13.09 -11.72 -6.80
CA ALA A 197 -11.99 -12.34 -6.07
C ALA A 197 -11.87 -13.83 -6.40
N ALA A 198 -12.98 -14.56 -6.46
CA ALA A 198 -13.01 -15.98 -6.83
C ALA A 198 -12.49 -16.22 -8.25
N ILE A 199 -12.87 -15.38 -9.22
CA ILE A 199 -12.34 -15.46 -10.59
C ILE A 199 -10.80 -15.32 -10.57
N VAL A 200 -10.25 -14.32 -9.88
CA VAL A 200 -8.79 -14.13 -9.77
C VAL A 200 -8.13 -15.33 -9.09
N VAL A 201 -8.73 -15.88 -8.04
CA VAL A 201 -8.22 -17.08 -7.35
C VAL A 201 -8.19 -18.28 -8.29
N VAL A 202 -9.24 -18.53 -9.07
CA VAL A 202 -9.29 -19.64 -10.04
C VAL A 202 -8.21 -19.45 -11.12
N LEU A 203 -8.10 -18.24 -11.70
CA LEU A 203 -7.05 -17.93 -12.69
C LEU A 203 -5.66 -18.13 -12.11
N SER A 204 -5.44 -17.73 -10.86
CA SER A 204 -4.19 -17.94 -10.12
C SER A 204 -3.84 -19.41 -9.97
N TYR A 205 -4.79 -20.26 -9.61
CA TYR A 205 -4.58 -21.71 -9.54
C TYR A 205 -4.29 -22.33 -10.91
N MET A 206 -5.01 -21.89 -11.95
CA MET A 206 -4.78 -22.36 -13.32
C MET A 206 -3.37 -22.01 -13.80
N TYR A 207 -2.92 -20.76 -13.53
CA TYR A 207 -1.58 -20.31 -13.87
C TYR A 207 -0.49 -21.13 -13.12
N GLU A 208 -0.64 -21.28 -11.81
CA GLU A 208 0.31 -22.07 -11.00
C GLU A 208 0.39 -23.54 -11.45
N ARG A 209 -0.77 -24.16 -11.75
CA ARG A 209 -0.86 -25.53 -12.28
C ARG A 209 -0.13 -25.65 -13.62
N ARG A 210 -0.33 -24.68 -14.53
CA ARG A 210 0.38 -24.64 -15.82
C ARG A 210 1.89 -24.54 -15.62
N ARG A 211 2.36 -23.71 -14.69
CA ARG A 211 3.80 -23.58 -14.37
C ARG A 211 4.38 -24.89 -13.82
N LYS A 212 3.64 -25.59 -12.96
CA LYS A 212 4.02 -26.91 -12.43
C LYS A 212 4.08 -27.98 -13.54
N ASN A 213 3.09 -28.03 -14.41
CA ASN A 213 3.05 -28.98 -15.52
C ASN A 213 4.18 -28.75 -16.53
N ASN A 214 4.60 -27.51 -16.73
CA ASN A 214 5.69 -27.14 -17.63
C ASN A 214 7.08 -27.19 -16.96
N ASN A 215 7.19 -27.68 -15.71
CA ASN A 215 8.44 -27.73 -14.92
C ASN A 215 9.12 -26.35 -14.76
N THR A 216 8.35 -25.26 -14.79
CA THR A 216 8.84 -23.88 -14.61
C THR A 216 8.47 -23.28 -13.25
N PHE A 217 7.95 -24.09 -12.33
CA PHE A 217 7.64 -23.71 -10.97
C PHE A 217 8.86 -23.93 -10.06
N SER A 218 9.42 -22.87 -9.48
CA SER A 218 10.53 -22.94 -8.52
C SER A 218 10.09 -22.65 -7.07
N GLY A 219 8.87 -22.13 -6.90
CA GLY A 219 8.38 -21.68 -5.59
C GLY A 219 9.09 -20.43 -5.07
N ILE A 220 8.82 -20.08 -3.81
CA ILE A 220 9.40 -18.92 -3.12
C ILE A 220 9.86 -19.35 -1.73
N GLY A 221 11.16 -19.22 -1.45
CA GLY A 221 11.76 -19.67 -0.20
C GLY A 221 11.17 -19.02 1.05
N SER A 222 10.80 -17.72 0.98
CA SER A 222 10.16 -17.03 2.10
C SER A 222 8.76 -17.58 2.42
N GLU A 223 7.99 -17.97 1.41
CA GLU A 223 6.67 -18.60 1.61
C GLU A 223 6.81 -20.00 2.22
N ALA A 224 7.80 -20.77 1.77
CA ALA A 224 8.09 -22.08 2.36
C ALA A 224 8.52 -21.97 3.84
N ALA A 225 9.26 -20.91 4.19
CA ALA A 225 9.64 -20.65 5.58
C ALA A 225 8.45 -20.24 6.45
N GLN A 226 7.48 -19.48 5.90
CA GLN A 226 6.27 -19.08 6.60
C GLN A 226 5.27 -20.23 6.79
N ASP A 227 5.32 -21.25 5.94
CA ASP A 227 4.41 -22.41 5.96
C ASP A 227 4.85 -23.53 6.88
N LYS A 228 6.06 -23.48 7.43
CA LYS A 228 6.48 -24.50 8.39
C LYS A 228 5.59 -24.45 9.61
N PRO A 229 4.87 -25.57 9.92
CA PRO A 229 4.06 -25.61 11.12
C PRO A 229 4.96 -25.44 12.35
N GLU A 230 4.60 -24.52 13.21
CA GLU A 230 5.22 -24.41 14.53
C GLU A 230 4.46 -25.35 15.47
N GLU A 231 5.17 -26.31 16.05
CA GLU A 231 4.64 -27.12 17.14
C GLU A 231 4.49 -26.20 18.36
N PHE A 232 3.26 -25.80 18.63
CA PHE A 232 2.94 -24.97 19.78
C PHE A 232 2.56 -25.89 20.95
N ASP A 233 3.46 -26.01 21.94
CA ASP A 233 3.14 -26.75 23.17
C ASP A 233 2.25 -25.90 24.07
N THR A 234 0.94 -26.16 23.99
CA THR A 234 -0.07 -25.46 24.81
C THR A 234 0.09 -25.73 26.30
N LYS A 235 0.79 -26.81 26.71
CA LYS A 235 0.98 -27.17 28.13
C LYS A 235 2.08 -26.36 28.78
N GLN A 236 3.04 -25.83 28.00
CA GLN A 236 4.16 -25.03 28.53
C GLN A 236 4.06 -23.55 28.19
N TYR A 237 2.89 -23.07 27.71
CA TYR A 237 2.69 -21.69 27.32
C TYR A 237 2.95 -20.70 28.47
N LYS A 238 3.91 -19.81 28.29
CA LYS A 238 4.17 -18.66 29.16
C LYS A 238 4.10 -17.38 28.35
N PHE A 239 3.20 -16.47 28.70
CA PHE A 239 3.00 -15.22 27.97
C PHE A 239 4.30 -14.41 27.82
N PHE A 240 5.09 -14.27 28.86
CA PHE A 240 6.39 -13.60 28.86
C PHE A 240 7.56 -14.58 28.62
N SER A 241 7.46 -15.41 27.59
CA SER A 241 8.55 -16.30 27.19
C SER A 241 9.36 -15.75 26.02
N ALA A 242 10.62 -16.18 25.91
CA ALA A 242 11.46 -15.86 24.76
C ALA A 242 10.89 -16.42 23.44
N GLU A 243 10.12 -17.51 23.53
CA GLU A 243 9.45 -18.14 22.42
C GLU A 243 8.30 -17.28 21.90
N ASN A 244 7.42 -16.78 22.78
CA ASN A 244 6.39 -15.82 22.41
C ASN A 244 6.97 -14.53 21.83
N TYR A 245 8.05 -14.01 22.45
CA TYR A 245 8.75 -12.87 21.89
C TYR A 245 9.21 -13.15 20.46
N ALA A 246 9.83 -14.30 20.23
CA ALA A 246 10.32 -14.69 18.90
C ALA A 246 9.16 -14.81 17.91
N HIS A 247 8.05 -15.39 18.30
CA HIS A 247 6.86 -15.57 17.45
C HIS A 247 6.25 -14.22 17.04
N ILE A 248 6.13 -13.28 17.97
CA ILE A 248 5.51 -11.97 17.70
C ILE A 248 6.48 -11.04 16.97
N PHE A 249 7.75 -10.96 17.40
CA PHE A 249 8.67 -9.91 16.99
C PHE A 249 9.84 -10.37 16.11
N SER A 250 10.21 -11.66 16.06
CA SER A 250 11.39 -12.10 15.33
C SER A 250 11.08 -13.01 14.14
N LYS A 251 10.15 -13.95 14.27
CA LYS A 251 9.76 -14.87 13.19
C LYS A 251 8.84 -14.19 12.19
N PRO A 252 8.92 -14.52 10.89
CA PRO A 252 7.97 -14.03 9.90
C PRO A 252 6.55 -14.50 10.20
N TRP A 253 5.59 -13.62 10.11
CA TRP A 253 4.19 -14.00 10.22
C TRP A 253 3.72 -14.69 8.94
N THR A 254 2.70 -15.54 9.05
CA THR A 254 2.08 -16.12 7.87
C THR A 254 1.42 -15.04 7.01
N LEU A 255 1.34 -15.28 5.70
CA LEU A 255 0.67 -14.37 4.79
C LEU A 255 -0.80 -14.11 5.20
N ALA A 256 -1.49 -15.14 5.70
CA ALA A 256 -2.88 -15.03 6.14
C ALA A 256 -3.01 -14.14 7.39
N THR A 257 -2.13 -14.31 8.39
CA THR A 257 -2.08 -13.46 9.58
C THR A 257 -1.83 -12.00 9.20
N GLY A 258 -0.87 -11.76 8.27
CA GLY A 258 -0.58 -10.43 7.76
C GLY A 258 -1.77 -9.80 7.04
N ALA A 259 -2.46 -10.56 6.20
CA ALA A 259 -3.64 -10.10 5.45
C ALA A 259 -4.81 -9.72 6.39
N PHE A 260 -5.09 -10.56 7.39
CA PHE A 260 -6.14 -10.27 8.36
C PHE A 260 -5.80 -9.03 9.20
N ALA A 261 -4.60 -8.95 9.75
CA ALA A 261 -4.17 -7.79 10.52
C ALA A 261 -4.18 -6.49 9.68
N PHE A 262 -3.83 -6.59 8.39
CA PHE A 262 -3.90 -5.46 7.47
C PHE A 262 -5.34 -5.02 7.22
N ALA A 263 -6.27 -5.96 7.02
CA ALA A 263 -7.69 -5.66 6.85
C ALA A 263 -8.27 -4.97 8.09
N VAL A 264 -7.88 -5.40 9.31
CA VAL A 264 -8.26 -4.74 10.57
C VAL A 264 -7.69 -3.32 10.65
N LEU A 265 -6.40 -3.10 10.34
CA LEU A 265 -5.83 -1.74 10.33
C LEU A 265 -6.52 -0.82 9.33
N PHE A 266 -6.89 -1.34 8.17
CA PHE A 266 -7.64 -0.56 7.18
C PHE A 266 -9.04 -0.23 7.68
N ALA A 267 -9.74 -1.18 8.29
CA ALA A 267 -11.05 -0.95 8.88
C ALA A 267 -10.99 0.10 10.00
N LEU A 268 -9.96 0.07 10.84
CA LEU A 268 -9.71 1.11 11.85
C LEU A 268 -9.47 2.47 11.18
N LEU A 269 -8.68 2.54 10.11
CA LEU A 269 -8.46 3.78 9.35
C LEU A 269 -9.78 4.32 8.79
N MET A 270 -10.61 3.45 8.22
CA MET A 270 -11.93 3.81 7.72
C MET A 270 -12.86 4.31 8.83
N GLY A 271 -12.91 3.62 9.96
CA GLY A 271 -13.78 3.97 11.09
C GLY A 271 -13.44 5.33 11.71
N PHE A 272 -12.14 5.59 11.97
CA PHE A 272 -11.70 6.82 12.65
C PHE A 272 -11.44 7.99 11.70
N ALA A 273 -10.66 7.75 10.64
CA ALA A 273 -10.26 8.84 9.73
C ALA A 273 -11.26 9.07 8.58
N LYS A 274 -12.32 8.27 8.49
CA LYS A 274 -13.38 8.36 7.48
C LYS A 274 -12.85 8.36 6.05
N THR A 275 -11.73 7.68 5.81
CA THR A 275 -11.05 7.67 4.51
C THR A 275 -10.24 6.39 4.34
N GLY A 276 -9.96 6.02 3.09
CA GLY A 276 -9.08 4.89 2.79
C GLY A 276 -7.59 5.22 2.82
N TRP A 277 -6.79 4.23 2.47
CA TRP A 277 -5.35 4.33 2.40
C TRP A 277 -4.88 4.86 1.04
N GLY A 278 -4.16 5.97 1.08
CA GLY A 278 -3.46 6.55 -0.07
C GLY A 278 -2.02 6.85 0.31
N VAL A 279 -1.11 6.77 -0.63
CA VAL A 279 0.33 6.96 -0.43
C VAL A 279 0.85 8.09 -1.34
N THR A 280 0.62 7.98 -2.63
CA THR A 280 1.37 8.69 -3.65
C THR A 280 1.08 10.19 -3.80
N THR A 281 0.01 10.71 -3.21
CA THR A 281 -0.24 12.16 -3.24
C THR A 281 0.79 12.92 -2.40
N ALA A 282 1.23 12.34 -1.28
CA ALA A 282 2.28 12.91 -0.45
C ALA A 282 3.65 12.96 -1.15
N PHE A 283 3.93 12.03 -2.04
CA PHE A 283 5.20 12.01 -2.78
C PHE A 283 5.38 13.24 -3.66
N GLY A 284 4.30 13.76 -4.25
CA GLY A 284 4.36 15.03 -4.97
C GLY A 284 4.62 16.23 -4.06
N LEU A 285 4.13 16.19 -2.81
CA LEU A 285 4.48 17.18 -1.79
C LEU A 285 5.96 17.05 -1.40
N TRP A 286 6.47 15.82 -1.20
CA TRP A 286 7.88 15.59 -0.86
C TRP A 286 8.81 16.13 -1.93
N PHE A 287 8.50 15.89 -3.21
CA PHE A 287 9.27 16.48 -4.30
C PHE A 287 9.14 18.01 -4.35
N GLY A 288 7.94 18.56 -4.08
CA GLY A 288 7.76 20.00 -3.96
C GLY A 288 8.61 20.61 -2.82
N LYS A 289 8.69 19.94 -1.65
CA LYS A 289 9.57 20.38 -0.56
C LYS A 289 11.06 20.31 -0.94
N PHE A 290 11.44 19.29 -1.71
CA PHE A 290 12.79 19.21 -2.27
C PHE A 290 13.08 20.38 -3.21
N LEU A 291 12.17 20.78 -4.10
CA LEU A 291 12.33 21.93 -4.98
C LEU A 291 12.41 23.26 -4.21
N GLN A 292 11.69 23.39 -3.09
CA GLN A 292 11.77 24.57 -2.23
C GLN A 292 13.18 24.79 -1.65
N LEU A 293 13.98 23.73 -1.46
CA LEU A 293 15.38 23.86 -1.04
C LEU A 293 16.24 24.54 -2.11
N PHE A 294 15.82 24.52 -3.38
CA PHE A 294 16.47 25.21 -4.50
C PHE A 294 15.80 26.54 -4.87
N GLY A 295 14.92 27.05 -3.99
CA GLY A 295 14.30 28.37 -4.15
C GLY A 295 13.06 28.41 -5.04
N VAL A 296 12.49 27.26 -5.43
CA VAL A 296 11.23 27.23 -6.21
C VAL A 296 10.06 27.59 -5.30
N SER A 297 9.28 28.62 -5.67
CA SER A 297 8.16 29.09 -4.84
C SER A 297 6.96 28.14 -4.89
N ALA A 298 6.10 28.19 -3.85
CA ALA A 298 4.88 27.40 -3.78
C ALA A 298 3.89 27.78 -4.90
N GLU A 299 3.84 29.06 -5.28
CA GLU A 299 3.01 29.58 -6.37
C GLU A 299 3.45 29.02 -7.73
N ALA A 300 4.77 29.00 -8.02
CA ALA A 300 5.29 28.45 -9.27
C ALA A 300 4.93 26.96 -9.40
N MET A 301 5.06 26.20 -8.32
CA MET A 301 4.69 24.79 -8.28
C MET A 301 3.18 24.60 -8.41
N ALA A 302 2.37 25.44 -7.78
CA ALA A 302 0.91 25.39 -7.89
C ALA A 302 0.46 25.65 -9.32
N ASN A 303 1.01 26.67 -9.98
CA ASN A 303 0.73 27.00 -11.37
C ASN A 303 1.10 25.85 -12.34
N PHE A 304 2.26 25.21 -12.12
CA PHE A 304 2.67 24.06 -12.93
C PHE A 304 1.78 22.85 -12.71
N THR A 305 1.47 22.52 -11.44
CA THR A 305 0.83 21.24 -11.08
C THR A 305 -0.70 21.29 -11.09
N GLY A 306 -1.30 22.48 -11.13
CA GLY A 306 -2.74 22.67 -10.92
C GLY A 306 -3.22 22.34 -9.50
N ARG A 307 -2.29 22.24 -8.53
CA ARG A 307 -2.60 22.05 -7.11
C ARG A 307 -2.74 23.41 -6.40
N PRO A 308 -3.55 23.51 -5.34
CA PRO A 308 -3.61 24.74 -4.56
C PRO A 308 -2.23 25.09 -3.95
N VAL A 309 -1.89 26.38 -3.86
CA VAL A 309 -0.64 26.88 -3.23
C VAL A 309 -0.47 26.29 -1.83
N LYS A 310 -1.55 26.27 -1.05
CA LYS A 310 -1.60 25.70 0.32
C LYS A 310 -1.09 24.24 0.39
N PHE A 311 -1.22 23.45 -0.69
CA PHE A 311 -0.71 22.09 -0.73
C PHE A 311 0.80 22.07 -0.55
N PHE A 312 1.54 22.97 -1.20
CA PHE A 312 3.00 23.07 -1.10
C PHE A 312 3.49 23.85 0.13
N GLU A 313 2.66 24.71 0.70
CA GLU A 313 2.95 25.40 1.97
C GLU A 313 2.82 24.48 3.18
N THR A 314 1.91 23.49 3.10
CA THR A 314 1.64 22.54 4.20
C THR A 314 2.94 21.82 4.59
N SER A 315 3.20 21.74 5.90
CA SER A 315 4.32 20.96 6.41
C SER A 315 4.13 19.46 6.20
N LEU A 316 5.22 18.71 6.14
CA LEU A 316 5.18 17.26 5.96
C LEU A 316 4.40 16.56 7.09
N PHE A 317 4.51 17.07 8.31
CA PHE A 317 3.83 16.53 9.50
C PHE A 317 2.36 16.94 9.60
N ALA A 318 1.96 18.06 8.98
CA ALA A 318 0.56 18.50 8.93
C ALA A 318 -0.23 17.83 7.78
N ASN A 319 0.46 17.23 6.80
CA ASN A 319 -0.18 16.46 5.74
C ASN A 319 -0.43 15.02 6.19
N ALA A 320 -1.67 14.64 6.33
CA ALA A 320 -2.09 13.35 6.88
C ALA A 320 -1.56 12.13 6.11
N THR A 321 -1.42 12.21 4.77
CA THR A 321 -0.85 11.13 3.96
C THR A 321 0.66 11.06 4.12
N SER A 322 1.35 12.22 4.10
CA SER A 322 2.79 12.31 4.33
C SER A 322 3.17 11.73 5.70
N LEU A 323 2.41 12.10 6.73
CA LEU A 323 2.63 11.62 8.09
C LEU A 323 2.44 10.09 8.19
N GLN A 324 1.42 9.54 7.53
CA GLN A 324 1.17 8.10 7.47
C GLN A 324 2.30 7.37 6.74
N ASP A 325 2.83 7.94 5.64
CA ASP A 325 3.95 7.37 4.88
C ASP A 325 5.25 7.38 5.68
N MET A 326 5.52 8.46 6.44
CA MET A 326 6.63 8.50 7.41
C MET A 326 6.46 7.45 8.51
N GLY A 327 5.22 7.24 8.96
CA GLY A 327 4.87 6.16 9.89
C GLY A 327 5.21 4.77 9.32
N ILE A 328 5.00 4.53 8.03
CA ILE A 328 5.36 3.26 7.36
C ILE A 328 6.87 3.02 7.43
N ILE A 329 7.68 4.04 7.11
CA ILE A 329 9.14 3.95 7.21
C ILE A 329 9.56 3.62 8.65
N LEU A 330 9.01 4.35 9.62
CA LEU A 330 9.34 4.15 11.03
C LEU A 330 8.88 2.77 11.54
N GLY A 331 7.71 2.31 11.16
CA GLY A 331 7.20 0.97 11.49
C GLY A 331 8.09 -0.15 10.95
N THR A 332 8.68 0.04 9.76
CA THR A 332 9.68 -0.87 9.20
C THR A 332 10.95 -0.90 10.05
N ILE A 333 11.46 0.27 10.46
CA ILE A 333 12.63 0.37 11.35
C ILE A 333 12.35 -0.34 12.67
N ILE A 334 11.21 -0.06 13.31
CA ILE A 334 10.79 -0.68 14.57
C ILE A 334 10.69 -2.20 14.40
N CYS A 335 10.10 -2.69 13.32
CA CYS A 335 9.98 -4.12 13.05
C CYS A 335 11.34 -4.82 13.00
N LEU A 336 12.32 -4.25 12.29
CA LEU A 336 13.66 -4.82 12.16
C LEU A 336 14.45 -4.73 13.46
N LEU A 337 14.32 -3.63 14.20
CA LEU A 337 14.96 -3.46 15.52
C LEU A 337 14.41 -4.50 16.51
N LEU A 338 13.09 -4.66 16.60
CA LEU A 338 12.46 -5.65 17.47
C LEU A 338 12.84 -7.09 17.10
N ALA A 339 13.12 -7.35 15.81
CA ALA A 339 13.65 -8.64 15.38
C ALA A 339 15.14 -8.85 15.65
N GLY A 340 15.88 -7.78 15.97
CA GLY A 340 17.34 -7.81 16.10
C GLY A 340 18.05 -8.08 14.76
N THR A 341 17.48 -7.61 13.65
CA THR A 341 17.99 -7.79 12.28
C THR A 341 18.23 -6.48 11.54
N PHE A 342 18.03 -5.34 12.18
CA PHE A 342 18.13 -4.02 11.56
C PHE A 342 19.50 -3.80 10.90
N THR A 343 20.58 -3.93 11.67
CA THR A 343 21.95 -3.69 11.18
C THR A 343 22.33 -4.66 10.05
N SER A 344 21.94 -5.93 10.15
CA SER A 344 22.24 -6.92 9.11
C SER A 344 21.47 -6.65 7.83
N THR A 345 20.20 -6.28 7.93
CA THR A 345 19.35 -5.97 6.79
C THR A 345 19.81 -4.70 6.07
N CYS A 346 20.09 -3.62 6.79
CA CYS A 346 20.58 -2.37 6.20
C CYS A 346 21.92 -2.53 5.48
N LYS A 347 22.74 -3.50 5.87
CA LYS A 347 24.05 -3.76 5.23
C LYS A 347 23.98 -4.75 4.07
N SER A 348 22.89 -5.48 3.91
CA SER A 348 22.82 -6.59 2.94
C SER A 348 22.80 -6.15 1.48
N GLU A 349 22.21 -5.01 1.15
CA GLU A 349 21.98 -4.56 -0.23
C GLU A 349 22.50 -3.13 -0.48
N LEU A 350 23.71 -2.80 -0.01
CA LEU A 350 24.29 -1.47 -0.20
C LEU A 350 24.96 -1.27 -1.56
N LYS A 351 25.29 -2.34 -2.28
CA LYS A 351 25.98 -2.26 -3.56
C LYS A 351 24.99 -2.41 -4.71
N ILE A 352 24.95 -1.41 -5.57
CA ILE A 352 24.20 -1.43 -6.84
C ILE A 352 25.13 -1.01 -7.98
N THR A 353 24.83 -1.47 -9.20
CA THR A 353 25.49 -0.98 -10.40
C THR A 353 24.81 0.30 -10.89
N TRP A 354 25.52 1.10 -11.73
CA TRP A 354 24.91 2.27 -12.34
C TRP A 354 23.72 1.89 -13.27
N GLN A 355 23.78 0.70 -13.87
CA GLN A 355 22.72 0.17 -14.71
C GLN A 355 21.46 -0.13 -13.89
N ASP A 356 21.62 -0.75 -12.70
CA ASP A 356 20.51 -0.96 -11.77
C ASP A 356 19.92 0.36 -11.32
N ALA A 357 20.77 1.37 -11.02
CA ALA A 357 20.33 2.70 -10.63
C ALA A 357 19.46 3.36 -11.71
N LEU A 358 19.86 3.23 -12.99
CA LEU A 358 19.09 3.74 -14.12
C LEU A 358 17.74 3.03 -14.27
N VAL A 359 17.72 1.69 -14.13
CA VAL A 359 16.49 0.89 -14.17
C VAL A 359 15.53 1.30 -13.06
N TYR A 360 16.03 1.49 -11.83
CA TYR A 360 15.21 1.95 -10.69
C TYR A 360 14.72 3.38 -10.88
N ALA A 361 15.51 4.25 -11.49
CA ALA A 361 15.11 5.61 -11.80
C ALA A 361 13.96 5.64 -12.83
N ILE A 362 14.11 4.91 -13.94
CA ILE A 362 13.06 4.79 -14.97
C ILE A 362 11.80 4.17 -14.37
N GLY A 363 11.94 3.07 -13.63
CA GLY A 363 10.83 2.39 -13.00
C GLY A 363 10.10 3.27 -11.98
N GLY A 364 10.83 3.99 -11.14
CA GLY A 364 10.25 4.95 -10.19
C GLY A 364 9.49 6.07 -10.89
N PHE A 365 10.09 6.68 -11.91
CA PHE A 365 9.47 7.76 -12.68
C PHE A 365 8.18 7.31 -13.39
N THR A 366 8.21 6.17 -14.09
CA THR A 366 7.03 5.62 -14.78
C THR A 366 5.92 5.25 -13.80
N MET A 367 6.26 4.64 -12.66
CA MET A 367 5.28 4.43 -11.58
C MET A 367 4.68 5.75 -11.11
N GLY A 368 5.49 6.79 -10.91
CA GLY A 368 5.05 8.09 -10.45
C GLY A 368 3.99 8.70 -11.36
N ILE A 369 4.26 8.79 -12.65
CA ILE A 369 3.30 9.26 -13.68
C ILE A 369 2.07 8.36 -13.70
N GLY A 370 2.26 7.04 -13.72
CA GLY A 370 1.17 6.06 -13.75
C GLY A 370 0.19 6.26 -12.59
N THR A 371 0.68 6.62 -11.39
CA THR A 371 -0.20 6.90 -10.24
C THR A 371 -1.11 8.11 -10.44
N ARG A 372 -0.70 9.09 -11.24
CA ARG A 372 -1.54 10.27 -11.50
C ARG A 372 -2.60 9.97 -12.54
N PHE A 373 -2.28 9.19 -13.53
CA PHE A 373 -3.24 8.75 -14.54
C PHE A 373 -4.30 7.81 -13.97
N ALA A 374 -3.91 6.85 -13.12
CA ALA A 374 -4.83 5.92 -12.47
C ALA A 374 -5.46 6.45 -11.16
N ASN A 375 -5.20 7.69 -10.75
CA ASN A 375 -5.63 8.27 -9.48
C ASN A 375 -5.13 7.55 -8.22
N GLY A 376 -4.02 6.82 -8.29
CA GLY A 376 -3.40 6.13 -7.18
C GLY A 376 -2.41 5.05 -7.60
N CYS A 377 -1.77 4.43 -6.60
CA CYS A 377 -0.94 3.24 -6.73
C CYS A 377 -1.74 1.98 -6.31
N ASN A 378 -1.07 0.85 -6.10
CA ASN A 378 -1.74 -0.36 -5.59
C ASN A 378 -2.52 -0.14 -4.29
N ALA A 379 -2.11 0.79 -3.43
CA ALA A 379 -2.91 1.17 -2.26
C ALA A 379 -4.14 2.01 -2.67
N GLY A 380 -3.94 3.08 -3.45
CA GLY A 380 -4.97 4.08 -3.74
C GLY A 380 -5.82 3.83 -4.99
N ALA A 381 -5.35 3.03 -5.97
CA ALA A 381 -6.10 2.71 -7.19
C ALA A 381 -6.57 1.24 -7.24
N LEU A 382 -5.98 0.33 -6.43
CA LEU A 382 -6.39 -1.07 -6.37
C LEU A 382 -7.13 -1.36 -5.06
N PHE A 383 -6.38 -1.42 -3.93
CA PHE A 383 -6.91 -1.90 -2.66
C PHE A 383 -8.02 -1.02 -2.10
N THR A 384 -7.76 0.29 -1.95
CA THR A 384 -8.74 1.22 -1.39
C THR A 384 -10.02 1.31 -2.21
N PRO A 385 -10.00 1.43 -3.56
CA PRO A 385 -11.22 1.38 -4.36
C PRO A 385 -11.99 0.07 -4.21
N ILE A 386 -11.34 -1.10 -4.21
CA ILE A 386 -12.03 -2.38 -3.96
C ILE A 386 -12.67 -2.40 -2.58
N ALA A 387 -11.95 -1.97 -1.55
CA ALA A 387 -12.46 -1.87 -0.18
C ALA A 387 -13.60 -0.85 -0.01
N HIS A 388 -13.70 0.12 -0.92
CA HIS A 388 -14.79 1.10 -1.04
C HIS A 388 -15.82 0.74 -2.11
N PHE A 389 -15.88 -0.51 -2.53
CA PHE A 389 -16.84 -1.00 -3.52
C PHE A 389 -16.81 -0.27 -4.88
N SER A 390 -15.66 0.22 -5.32
CA SER A 390 -15.48 0.82 -6.63
C SER A 390 -15.05 -0.21 -7.67
N LEU A 391 -15.74 -0.23 -8.81
CA LEU A 391 -15.38 -1.08 -9.94
C LEU A 391 -13.99 -0.75 -10.51
N SER A 392 -13.55 0.51 -10.38
CA SER A 392 -12.26 0.96 -10.90
C SER A 392 -11.08 0.16 -10.35
N GLY A 393 -11.14 -0.32 -9.10
CA GLY A 393 -10.08 -1.14 -8.50
C GLY A 393 -9.92 -2.49 -9.19
N TRP A 394 -11.02 -3.14 -9.55
CA TRP A 394 -10.99 -4.40 -10.28
C TRP A 394 -10.46 -4.26 -11.70
N LEU A 395 -10.83 -3.16 -12.38
CA LEU A 395 -10.27 -2.86 -13.70
C LEU A 395 -8.79 -2.52 -13.62
N TYR A 396 -8.37 -1.73 -12.62
CA TYR A 396 -6.97 -1.43 -12.41
C TYR A 396 -6.12 -2.70 -12.19
N LEU A 397 -6.65 -3.70 -11.46
CA LEU A 397 -5.96 -4.98 -11.26
C LEU A 397 -5.56 -5.64 -12.58
N ILE A 398 -6.42 -5.58 -13.60
CA ILE A 398 -6.17 -6.20 -14.92
C ILE A 398 -4.98 -5.52 -15.62
N PHE A 399 -4.86 -4.20 -15.51
CA PHE A 399 -3.85 -3.44 -16.25
C PHE A 399 -2.51 -3.30 -15.50
N VAL A 400 -2.49 -3.51 -14.18
CA VAL A 400 -1.28 -3.44 -13.37
C VAL A 400 -0.54 -4.78 -13.29
N THR A 401 -1.21 -5.89 -13.62
CA THR A 401 -0.64 -7.26 -13.61
C THR A 401 -0.20 -7.70 -15.00
#